data_bdac541f090ec8d176a1c9f4cc16f851
#
_entry.id   bdac541f090ec8d176a1c9f4cc16f851
#
_cell.length_a   1.000
_cell.length_b   1.000
_cell.length_c   1.000
_cell.angle_alpha   90.00
_cell.angle_beta   90.00
_cell.angle_gamma   90.00
#
_symmetry.space_group_name_H-M   'P 1'
#
loop_
_entity.id
_entity.type
_entity.pdbx_description
1 polymer ?
#
loop_
_entity_poly.entity_id
_entity_poly.type
_entity_poly.pdbx_seq_one_letter_code
_entity_poly.pdbx_strand_id
1 'polypeptide(L)'
;MSDSVSGPTRRHWIRIITGILAAAALLVVVAGLVPGPQLGELAATTGPVLAFVLGVTIVAELASLAGVFTVLASHLAAWGRGRVILLWSLVLVMIVLITAFMSLDTTAVLVTPIVVVLARRVGLSPLPFALATVWLANTASLFLPVSNLTNLIAADTFGPHPGDFTSALWAPTLTAVVITVAALSIIYRRSLTGRYTVTAPAEVADRPLLIVGMIVVGLLVPLLISGADVAIVAGGAALVLLAAFAIRRPRVLSPSLVPWRTLVFAASLFVLVEAAHAHGFGTLLASASGTGEDLGSLLQVAAVGALGANAVNNLPAFLALTPIAESPLRMGALLIGVNLAPLISPWASLATLLWHQRLTSLDVDISWRRYARFGLLLVIVLVPACVLALWVS
;
A
#
# COMPACT_ATOMS: atom_id res chain seq x y z
N MET A 1 -21.63 2.44 32.35
CA MET A 1 -20.27 2.24 32.88
C MET A 1 -19.68 1.07 32.13
N SER A 2 -18.94 1.34 31.07
CA SER A 2 -18.17 0.35 30.31
C SER A 2 -16.88 1.05 29.91
N ASP A 3 -15.79 0.61 30.55
CA ASP A 3 -14.46 1.18 30.48
C ASP A 3 -13.96 1.27 29.04
N SER A 4 -13.79 2.49 28.58
CA SER A 4 -13.06 2.85 27.38
C SER A 4 -11.55 2.69 27.64
N VAL A 5 -11.02 1.49 27.49
CA VAL A 5 -9.59 1.25 27.42
C VAL A 5 -9.12 1.50 25.98
N SER A 6 -9.14 2.76 25.57
CA SER A 6 -8.45 3.24 24.37
C SER A 6 -7.12 3.84 24.83
N GLY A 7 -6.07 2.99 24.91
CA GLY A 7 -4.83 3.33 25.52
C GLY A 7 -3.63 3.43 24.60
N PRO A 8 -2.53 3.93 25.13
CA PRO A 8 -1.21 4.09 24.49
C PRO A 8 -0.54 2.77 24.06
N THR A 9 -1.16 1.63 24.29
CA THR A 9 -0.59 0.28 24.11
C THR A 9 -0.29 -0.10 22.66
N ARG A 10 -1.05 0.37 21.66
CA ARG A 10 -0.86 -0.06 20.25
C ARG A 10 0.32 0.58 19.52
N ARG A 11 0.61 1.87 19.75
CA ARG A 11 1.84 2.51 19.24
C ARG A 11 3.10 1.84 19.81
N HIS A 12 2.98 1.24 20.97
CA HIS A 12 4.07 0.52 21.65
C HIS A 12 4.40 -0.78 20.94
N TRP A 13 3.41 -1.57 20.53
CA TRP A 13 3.64 -2.88 19.89
C TRP A 13 4.39 -2.78 18.55
N ILE A 14 4.04 -1.84 17.67
CA ILE A 14 4.76 -1.66 16.40
C ILE A 14 6.22 -1.24 16.66
N ARG A 15 6.46 -0.38 17.65
CA ARG A 15 7.82 -0.01 18.05
C ARG A 15 8.60 -1.20 18.59
N ILE A 16 7.97 -2.02 19.43
CA ILE A 16 8.58 -3.20 20.01
C ILE A 16 8.93 -4.21 18.92
N ILE A 17 7.99 -4.51 18.03
CA ILE A 17 8.21 -5.46 16.91
C ILE A 17 9.35 -4.98 16.03
N THR A 18 9.32 -3.71 15.59
CA THR A 18 10.41 -3.14 14.78
C THR A 18 11.76 -3.20 15.52
N GLY A 19 11.77 -2.89 16.81
CA GLY A 19 12.98 -2.99 17.64
C GLY A 19 13.52 -4.42 17.77
N ILE A 20 12.63 -5.39 17.96
CA ILE A 20 12.99 -6.82 18.05
C ILE A 20 13.55 -7.30 16.70
N LEU A 21 12.91 -6.96 15.58
CA LEU A 21 13.38 -7.33 14.25
C LEU A 21 14.73 -6.69 13.93
N ALA A 22 14.91 -5.41 14.28
CA ALA A 22 16.19 -4.72 14.08
C ALA A 22 17.31 -5.33 14.92
N ALA A 23 17.02 -5.68 16.18
CA ALA A 23 17.99 -6.37 17.05
C ALA A 23 18.33 -7.77 16.52
N ALA A 24 17.32 -8.52 16.07
CA ALA A 24 17.52 -9.84 15.47
C ALA A 24 18.35 -9.77 14.18
N ALA A 25 18.05 -8.81 13.28
CA ALA A 25 18.81 -8.59 12.06
C ALA A 25 20.26 -8.22 12.37
N LEU A 26 20.51 -7.34 13.34
CA LEU A 26 21.85 -6.99 13.79
C LEU A 26 22.60 -8.20 14.33
N LEU A 27 21.96 -9.03 15.15
CA LEU A 27 22.56 -10.27 15.67
C LEU A 27 22.92 -11.24 14.54
N VAL A 28 22.07 -11.40 13.54
CA VAL A 28 22.31 -12.22 12.35
C VAL A 28 23.54 -11.74 11.59
N VAL A 29 23.68 -10.43 11.40
CA VAL A 29 24.85 -9.83 10.72
C VAL A 29 26.13 -10.00 11.54
N VAL A 30 26.08 -9.71 12.85
CA VAL A 30 27.23 -9.82 13.76
C VAL A 30 27.67 -11.28 13.94
N ALA A 31 26.73 -12.22 13.95
CA ALA A 31 27.01 -13.65 14.02
C ALA A 31 27.54 -14.25 12.70
N GLY A 32 27.60 -13.45 11.62
CA GLY A 32 28.08 -13.92 10.31
C GLY A 32 27.15 -14.94 9.64
N LEU A 33 25.87 -14.99 10.01
CA LEU A 33 24.89 -15.92 9.46
C LEU A 33 24.54 -15.60 7.99
N VAL A 34 24.84 -14.37 7.53
CA VAL A 34 24.80 -13.97 6.12
C VAL A 34 26.23 -13.58 5.72
N PRO A 35 26.84 -14.23 4.73
CA PRO A 35 28.16 -13.89 4.24
C PRO A 35 28.26 -12.45 3.75
N GLY A 36 29.41 -11.79 3.96
CA GLY A 36 29.64 -10.40 3.58
C GLY A 36 29.32 -10.07 2.12
N PRO A 37 29.71 -10.86 1.12
CA PRO A 37 29.33 -10.66 -0.27
C PRO A 37 27.83 -10.66 -0.49
N GLN A 38 27.06 -11.57 0.14
CA GLN A 38 25.59 -11.62 0.06
C GLN A 38 24.94 -10.38 0.69
N LEU A 39 25.51 -9.86 1.79
CA LEU A 39 25.04 -8.57 2.36
C LEU A 39 25.27 -7.40 1.40
N GLY A 40 26.38 -7.42 0.65
CA GLY A 40 26.63 -6.41 -0.39
C GLY A 40 25.62 -6.47 -1.53
N GLU A 41 25.31 -7.67 -2.03
CA GLU A 41 24.29 -7.89 -3.06
C GLU A 41 22.89 -7.51 -2.56
N LEU A 42 22.56 -7.91 -1.34
CA LEU A 42 21.30 -7.51 -0.70
C LEU A 42 21.17 -5.99 -0.60
N ALA A 43 22.22 -5.28 -0.16
CA ALA A 43 22.21 -3.83 -0.07
C ALA A 43 22.10 -3.16 -1.44
N ALA A 44 22.76 -3.70 -2.47
CA ALA A 44 22.70 -3.19 -3.85
C ALA A 44 21.28 -3.35 -4.43
N THR A 45 20.60 -4.45 -4.13
CA THR A 45 19.25 -4.73 -4.64
C THR A 45 18.16 -3.97 -3.85
N THR A 46 18.27 -3.95 -2.51
CA THR A 46 17.21 -3.38 -1.66
C THR A 46 17.41 -1.88 -1.38
N GLY A 47 18.63 -1.37 -1.50
CA GLY A 47 18.95 0.04 -1.28
C GLY A 47 18.12 1.01 -2.13
N PRO A 48 18.07 0.85 -3.46
CA PRO A 48 17.23 1.67 -4.35
C PRO A 48 15.75 1.61 -3.97
N VAL A 49 15.26 0.44 -3.58
CA VAL A 49 13.89 0.24 -3.12
C VAL A 49 13.58 1.05 -1.86
N LEU A 50 14.45 1.00 -0.86
CA LEU A 50 14.31 1.79 0.37
C LEU A 50 14.44 3.30 0.11
N ALA A 51 15.32 3.71 -0.80
CA ALA A 51 15.46 5.09 -1.23
C ALA A 51 14.19 5.60 -1.95
N PHE A 52 13.59 4.79 -2.80
CA PHE A 52 12.29 5.10 -3.41
C PHE A 52 11.20 5.29 -2.34
N VAL A 53 11.07 4.36 -1.39
CA VAL A 53 10.06 4.46 -0.30
C VAL A 53 10.26 5.73 0.53
N LEU A 54 11.51 6.08 0.83
CA LEU A 54 11.84 7.34 1.50
C LEU A 54 11.37 8.54 0.68
N GLY A 55 11.76 8.61 -0.59
CA GLY A 55 11.44 9.72 -1.48
C GLY A 55 9.95 9.92 -1.66
N VAL A 56 9.21 8.84 -2.03
CA VAL A 56 7.76 8.93 -2.29
C VAL A 56 6.99 9.28 -1.02
N THR A 57 7.42 8.80 0.15
CA THR A 57 6.77 9.15 1.43
C THR A 57 6.93 10.64 1.75
N ILE A 58 8.13 11.19 1.56
CA ILE A 58 8.38 12.64 1.75
C ILE A 58 7.53 13.46 0.76
N VAL A 59 7.49 13.07 -0.51
CA VAL A 59 6.64 13.74 -1.53
C VAL A 59 5.18 13.73 -1.08
N ALA A 60 4.67 12.60 -0.67
CA ALA A 60 3.27 12.45 -0.27
C ALA A 60 2.91 13.29 0.96
N GLU A 61 3.75 13.28 2.01
CA GLU A 61 3.53 14.10 3.22
C GLU A 61 3.58 15.60 2.89
N LEU A 62 4.58 16.05 2.12
CA LEU A 62 4.70 17.46 1.74
C LEU A 62 3.58 17.91 0.78
N ALA A 63 3.17 17.08 -0.17
CA ALA A 63 2.02 17.34 -1.02
C ALA A 63 0.71 17.45 -0.21
N SER A 64 0.55 16.60 0.81
CA SER A 64 -0.58 16.69 1.74
C SER A 64 -0.57 17.99 2.53
N LEU A 65 0.58 18.38 3.09
CA LEU A 65 0.77 19.63 3.83
C LEU A 65 0.62 20.89 2.95
N ALA A 66 0.91 20.78 1.65
CA ALA A 66 0.63 21.80 0.64
C ALA A 66 -0.87 21.91 0.31
N GLY A 67 -1.69 20.94 0.71
CA GLY A 67 -3.13 20.93 0.48
C GLY A 67 -3.56 20.29 -0.84
N VAL A 68 -2.67 19.61 -1.58
CA VAL A 68 -2.97 19.00 -2.88
C VAL A 68 -4.17 18.07 -2.79
N PHE A 69 -4.16 17.12 -1.84
CA PHE A 69 -5.25 16.15 -1.69
C PHE A 69 -6.54 16.78 -1.15
N THR A 70 -6.43 17.83 -0.30
CA THR A 70 -7.59 18.57 0.22
C THR A 70 -8.32 19.33 -0.88
N VAL A 71 -7.56 19.96 -1.77
CA VAL A 71 -8.10 20.68 -2.94
C VAL A 71 -8.74 19.67 -3.90
N LEU A 72 -8.07 18.56 -4.18
CA LEU A 72 -8.62 17.49 -5.02
C LEU A 72 -9.96 16.98 -4.47
N ALA A 73 -10.03 16.65 -3.17
CA ALA A 73 -11.27 16.20 -2.52
C ALA A 73 -12.39 17.24 -2.59
N SER A 74 -12.08 18.54 -2.46
CA SER A 74 -13.06 19.63 -2.61
C SER A 74 -13.62 19.70 -4.03
N HIS A 75 -12.77 19.54 -5.04
CA HIS A 75 -13.22 19.47 -6.44
C HIS A 75 -14.09 18.24 -6.70
N LEU A 76 -13.73 17.08 -6.14
CA LEU A 76 -14.55 15.87 -6.25
C LEU A 76 -15.94 16.09 -5.65
N ALA A 77 -16.04 16.78 -4.49
CA ALA A 77 -17.33 17.13 -3.89
C ALA A 77 -18.17 18.03 -4.81
N ALA A 78 -17.55 19.00 -5.48
CA ALA A 78 -18.23 19.85 -6.43
C ALA A 78 -18.67 19.08 -7.71
N TRP A 79 -17.77 18.26 -8.28
CA TRP A 79 -18.05 17.42 -9.45
C TRP A 79 -19.11 16.34 -9.19
N GLY A 80 -19.25 15.90 -7.94
CA GLY A 80 -20.31 14.99 -7.52
C GLY A 80 -21.73 15.58 -7.62
N ARG A 81 -21.85 16.90 -7.89
CA ARG A 81 -23.12 17.59 -8.16
C ARG A 81 -24.24 17.30 -7.14
N GLY A 82 -23.84 17.11 -5.89
CA GLY A 82 -24.77 16.76 -4.80
C GLY A 82 -25.32 15.33 -4.85
N ARG A 83 -24.85 14.45 -5.75
CA ARG A 83 -25.28 13.03 -5.83
C ARG A 83 -24.27 12.14 -5.12
N VAL A 84 -24.71 11.39 -4.12
CA VAL A 84 -23.83 10.52 -3.32
C VAL A 84 -23.13 9.47 -4.18
N ILE A 85 -23.85 8.84 -5.11
CA ILE A 85 -23.28 7.81 -5.99
C ILE A 85 -22.16 8.36 -6.89
N LEU A 86 -22.32 9.59 -7.39
CA LEU A 86 -21.29 10.20 -8.24
C LEU A 86 -20.06 10.59 -7.42
N LEU A 87 -20.25 11.14 -6.21
CA LEU A 87 -19.14 11.40 -5.28
C LEU A 87 -18.41 10.11 -4.92
N TRP A 88 -19.17 9.04 -4.62
CA TRP A 88 -18.62 7.71 -4.37
C TRP A 88 -17.72 7.24 -5.50
N SER A 89 -18.22 7.23 -6.75
CA SER A 89 -17.44 6.81 -7.91
C SER A 89 -16.19 7.66 -8.10
N LEU A 90 -16.28 8.98 -7.97
CA LEU A 90 -15.13 9.88 -8.09
C LEU A 90 -14.08 9.63 -7.00
N VAL A 91 -14.51 9.39 -5.76
CA VAL A 91 -13.61 9.06 -4.65
C VAL A 91 -12.94 7.71 -4.87
N LEU A 92 -13.67 6.69 -5.35
CA LEU A 92 -13.06 5.39 -5.68
C LEU A 92 -11.99 5.53 -6.76
N VAL A 93 -12.27 6.27 -7.84
CA VAL A 93 -11.26 6.56 -8.89
C VAL A 93 -10.06 7.27 -8.30
N MET A 94 -10.26 8.30 -7.47
CA MET A 94 -9.18 8.99 -6.77
C MET A 94 -8.32 8.03 -5.94
N ILE A 95 -8.94 7.15 -5.15
CA ILE A 95 -8.22 6.17 -4.32
C ILE A 95 -7.38 5.24 -5.20
N VAL A 96 -7.97 4.69 -6.28
CA VAL A 96 -7.26 3.80 -7.21
C VAL A 96 -6.06 4.50 -7.83
N LEU A 97 -6.23 5.71 -8.33
CA LEU A 97 -5.13 6.49 -8.93
C LEU A 97 -4.03 6.80 -7.91
N ILE A 98 -4.39 7.30 -6.73
CA ILE A 98 -3.39 7.59 -5.68
C ILE A 98 -2.65 6.31 -5.26
N THR A 99 -3.35 5.18 -5.12
CA THR A 99 -2.72 3.91 -4.78
C THR A 99 -1.75 3.45 -5.87
N ALA A 100 -2.17 3.51 -7.12
CA ALA A 100 -1.35 3.07 -8.24
C ALA A 100 -0.03 3.86 -8.35
N PHE A 101 -0.05 5.16 -8.07
CA PHE A 101 1.10 6.04 -8.29
C PHE A 101 1.87 6.45 -7.03
N MET A 102 1.26 6.34 -5.85
CA MET A 102 1.87 6.83 -4.60
C MET A 102 2.15 5.75 -3.57
N SER A 103 1.70 4.56 -3.74
CA SER A 103 1.75 3.40 -2.84
C SER A 103 0.53 3.18 -1.93
N LEU A 104 0.37 1.91 -1.52
CA LEU A 104 -0.72 1.53 -0.61
C LEU A 104 -0.60 2.17 0.78
N ASP A 105 0.62 2.27 1.32
CA ASP A 105 0.85 2.87 2.65
C ASP A 105 0.52 4.36 2.65
N THR A 106 0.94 5.07 1.61
CA THR A 106 0.61 6.48 1.39
C THR A 106 -0.90 6.69 1.30
N THR A 107 -1.59 5.87 0.50
CA THR A 107 -3.07 5.92 0.38
C THR A 107 -3.73 5.68 1.74
N ALA A 108 -3.31 4.66 2.47
CA ALA A 108 -3.87 4.35 3.79
C ALA A 108 -3.70 5.49 4.80
N VAL A 109 -2.56 6.17 4.79
CA VAL A 109 -2.23 7.21 5.78
C VAL A 109 -2.80 8.57 5.40
N LEU A 110 -2.69 8.99 4.14
CA LEU A 110 -3.01 10.35 3.69
C LEU A 110 -4.43 10.48 3.14
N VAL A 111 -4.91 9.50 2.39
CA VAL A 111 -6.25 9.58 1.79
C VAL A 111 -7.33 9.33 2.83
N THR A 112 -7.09 8.48 3.82
CA THR A 112 -8.07 8.18 4.88
C THR A 112 -8.61 9.43 5.59
N PRO A 113 -7.78 10.33 6.16
CA PRO A 113 -8.30 11.54 6.79
C PRO A 113 -9.04 12.44 5.80
N ILE A 114 -8.59 12.51 4.56
CA ILE A 114 -9.20 13.35 3.53
C ILE A 114 -10.64 12.88 3.24
N VAL A 115 -10.83 11.58 2.98
CA VAL A 115 -12.17 11.05 2.66
C VAL A 115 -13.09 11.07 3.88
N VAL A 116 -12.56 10.89 5.11
CA VAL A 116 -13.35 11.00 6.35
C VAL A 116 -13.84 12.42 6.55
N VAL A 117 -12.96 13.42 6.43
CA VAL A 117 -13.32 14.83 6.54
C VAL A 117 -14.27 15.24 5.42
N LEU A 118 -14.01 14.81 4.19
CA LEU A 118 -14.90 15.07 3.05
C LEU A 118 -16.30 14.53 3.33
N ALA A 119 -16.43 13.25 3.70
CA ALA A 119 -17.73 12.64 3.99
C ALA A 119 -18.49 13.38 5.09
N ARG A 120 -17.81 13.73 6.19
CA ARG A 120 -18.41 14.51 7.29
C ARG A 120 -18.88 15.90 6.85
N ARG A 121 -18.07 16.60 6.05
CA ARG A 121 -18.42 17.93 5.52
C ARG A 121 -19.69 17.93 4.69
N VAL A 122 -19.93 16.88 3.93
CA VAL A 122 -21.14 16.74 3.10
C VAL A 122 -22.27 15.99 3.80
N GLY A 123 -22.16 15.73 5.12
CA GLY A 123 -23.19 15.07 5.94
C GLY A 123 -23.34 13.58 5.67
N LEU A 124 -22.33 12.91 5.13
CA LEU A 124 -22.32 11.48 4.85
C LEU A 124 -21.59 10.68 5.93
N SER A 125 -21.95 9.39 6.07
CA SER A 125 -21.20 8.46 6.92
C SER A 125 -19.77 8.29 6.37
N PRO A 126 -18.71 8.47 7.19
CA PRO A 126 -17.33 8.32 6.71
C PRO A 126 -16.91 6.86 6.52
N LEU A 127 -17.57 5.90 7.18
CA LEU A 127 -17.14 4.51 7.20
C LEU A 127 -17.06 3.83 5.82
N PRO A 128 -18.04 4.01 4.88
CA PRO A 128 -17.92 3.46 3.53
C PRO A 128 -16.66 3.95 2.81
N PHE A 129 -16.39 5.25 2.85
CA PHE A 129 -15.24 5.86 2.19
C PHE A 129 -13.92 5.44 2.82
N ALA A 130 -13.88 5.34 4.14
CA ALA A 130 -12.71 4.88 4.88
C ALA A 130 -12.40 3.40 4.58
N LEU A 131 -13.41 2.52 4.54
CA LEU A 131 -13.19 1.12 4.19
C LEU A 131 -12.75 0.97 2.73
N ALA A 132 -13.33 1.76 1.81
CA ALA A 132 -12.91 1.79 0.42
C ALA A 132 -11.42 2.16 0.29
N THR A 133 -10.93 3.10 1.10
CA THR A 133 -9.53 3.51 1.07
C THR A 133 -8.59 2.34 1.35
N VAL A 134 -8.78 1.58 2.43
CA VAL A 134 -7.87 0.48 2.77
C VAL A 134 -8.03 -0.73 1.86
N TRP A 135 -9.27 -1.03 1.41
CA TRP A 135 -9.49 -2.16 0.52
C TRP A 135 -8.91 -1.90 -0.86
N LEU A 136 -9.13 -0.73 -1.44
CA LEU A 136 -8.55 -0.36 -2.72
C LEU A 136 -7.05 -0.08 -2.61
N ALA A 137 -6.54 0.40 -1.47
CA ALA A 137 -5.10 0.50 -1.25
C ALA A 137 -4.41 -0.87 -1.42
N ASN A 138 -5.00 -1.95 -0.90
CA ASN A 138 -4.45 -3.30 -1.09
C ASN A 138 -4.73 -3.85 -2.50
N THR A 139 -5.94 -3.68 -3.06
CA THR A 139 -6.32 -4.34 -4.32
C THR A 139 -5.88 -3.59 -5.57
N ALA A 140 -5.83 -2.27 -5.56
CA ALA A 140 -5.32 -1.48 -6.67
C ALA A 140 -3.79 -1.36 -6.68
N SER A 141 -3.12 -1.70 -5.58
CA SER A 141 -1.66 -1.65 -5.53
C SER A 141 -0.98 -2.66 -6.44
N LEU A 142 -1.69 -3.65 -6.94
CA LEU A 142 -1.15 -4.64 -7.89
C LEU A 142 -0.89 -4.05 -9.29
N PHE A 143 -1.31 -2.81 -9.57
CA PHE A 143 -1.27 -2.22 -10.92
C PHE A 143 0.13 -1.84 -11.40
N LEU A 144 0.95 -1.21 -10.57
CA LEU A 144 2.29 -0.74 -10.92
C LEU A 144 3.34 -1.27 -9.94
N PRO A 145 4.59 -1.44 -10.39
CA PRO A 145 5.70 -1.79 -9.49
C PRO A 145 5.80 -0.85 -8.28
N VAL A 146 5.70 0.46 -8.51
CA VAL A 146 5.86 1.50 -7.48
C VAL A 146 4.74 1.55 -6.45
N SER A 147 3.61 0.87 -6.70
CA SER A 147 2.44 0.89 -5.82
C SER A 147 2.61 0.11 -4.53
N ASN A 148 3.53 -0.87 -4.53
CA ASN A 148 3.79 -1.74 -3.38
C ASN A 148 5.25 -2.21 -3.39
N LEU A 149 5.85 -2.30 -2.21
CA LEU A 149 7.21 -2.77 -2.06
C LEU A 149 7.42 -4.20 -2.60
N THR A 150 6.47 -5.09 -2.40
CA THR A 150 6.49 -6.46 -2.94
C THR A 150 6.51 -6.47 -4.47
N ASN A 151 5.73 -5.60 -5.10
CA ASN A 151 5.72 -5.47 -6.55
C ASN A 151 7.05 -4.95 -7.09
N LEU A 152 7.62 -3.94 -6.41
CA LEU A 152 8.87 -3.32 -6.84
C LEU A 152 10.02 -4.34 -6.83
N ILE A 153 10.05 -5.21 -5.81
CA ILE A 153 11.04 -6.31 -5.72
C ILE A 153 10.77 -7.37 -6.79
N ALA A 154 9.49 -7.66 -7.08
CA ALA A 154 9.12 -8.68 -8.06
C ALA A 154 9.26 -8.21 -9.52
N ALA A 155 9.43 -6.90 -9.77
CA ALA A 155 9.29 -6.33 -11.11
C ALA A 155 10.22 -6.97 -12.14
N ASP A 156 11.47 -7.22 -11.79
CA ASP A 156 12.49 -7.80 -12.67
C ASP A 156 12.14 -9.23 -13.13
N THR A 157 11.30 -9.96 -12.38
CA THR A 157 10.84 -11.31 -12.76
C THR A 157 9.94 -11.29 -14.01
N PHE A 158 9.27 -10.16 -14.28
CA PHE A 158 8.33 -10.03 -15.40
C PHE A 158 9.01 -9.61 -16.70
N GLY A 159 10.19 -9.03 -16.65
CA GLY A 159 10.97 -8.62 -17.81
C GLY A 159 11.76 -7.33 -17.58
N PRO A 160 12.60 -6.96 -18.54
CA PRO A 160 13.53 -5.82 -18.40
C PRO A 160 12.87 -4.46 -18.63
N HIS A 161 11.63 -4.41 -19.15
CA HIS A 161 10.96 -3.16 -19.47
C HIS A 161 9.95 -2.77 -18.37
N PRO A 162 9.84 -1.47 -18.03
CA PRO A 162 8.90 -1.01 -16.99
C PRO A 162 7.44 -1.39 -17.24
N GLY A 163 7.06 -1.62 -18.51
CA GLY A 163 5.71 -2.03 -18.90
C GLY A 163 5.41 -3.52 -18.72
N ASP A 164 6.43 -4.37 -18.60
CA ASP A 164 6.27 -5.84 -18.59
C ASP A 164 5.46 -6.29 -17.36
N PHE A 165 5.75 -5.74 -16.20
CA PHE A 165 4.98 -5.98 -14.98
C PHE A 165 3.50 -5.61 -15.16
N THR A 166 3.24 -4.41 -15.68
CA THR A 166 1.87 -3.91 -15.86
C THR A 166 1.13 -4.71 -16.92
N SER A 167 1.80 -5.11 -18.02
CA SER A 167 1.21 -5.93 -19.05
C SER A 167 0.86 -7.35 -18.59
N ALA A 168 1.59 -7.90 -17.62
CA ALA A 168 1.28 -9.20 -17.02
C ALA A 168 0.16 -9.12 -15.98
N LEU A 169 0.05 -8.00 -15.25
CA LEU A 169 -0.85 -7.90 -14.10
C LEU A 169 -2.06 -6.99 -14.30
N TRP A 170 -2.27 -6.42 -15.51
CA TRP A 170 -3.43 -5.53 -15.77
C TRP A 170 -4.78 -6.26 -15.56
N ALA A 171 -4.91 -7.50 -16.06
CA ALA A 171 -6.17 -8.24 -15.98
C ALA A 171 -6.49 -8.68 -14.54
N PRO A 172 -5.55 -9.28 -13.77
CA PRO A 172 -5.76 -9.50 -12.34
C PRO A 172 -6.10 -8.23 -11.57
N THR A 173 -5.39 -7.12 -11.86
CA THR A 173 -5.64 -5.84 -11.16
C THR A 173 -7.02 -5.27 -11.46
N LEU A 174 -7.42 -5.25 -12.73
CA LEU A 174 -8.76 -4.80 -13.10
C LEU A 174 -9.83 -5.67 -12.43
N THR A 175 -9.65 -6.99 -12.44
CA THR A 175 -10.52 -7.95 -11.75
C THR A 175 -10.61 -7.64 -10.24
N ALA A 176 -9.46 -7.40 -9.60
CA ALA A 176 -9.40 -7.08 -8.18
C ALA A 176 -10.15 -5.78 -7.86
N VAL A 177 -9.92 -4.73 -8.62
CA VAL A 177 -10.58 -3.42 -8.43
C VAL A 177 -12.07 -3.55 -8.66
N VAL A 178 -12.51 -4.18 -9.75
CA VAL A 178 -13.94 -4.34 -10.08
C VAL A 178 -14.68 -5.12 -9.00
N ILE A 179 -14.14 -6.26 -8.56
CA ILE A 179 -14.75 -7.09 -7.51
C ILE A 179 -14.82 -6.29 -6.19
N THR A 180 -13.74 -5.59 -5.83
CA THR A 180 -13.68 -4.78 -4.60
C THR A 180 -14.69 -3.63 -4.63
N VAL A 181 -14.76 -2.89 -5.74
CA VAL A 181 -15.72 -1.80 -5.94
C VAL A 181 -17.15 -2.32 -5.89
N ALA A 182 -17.44 -3.45 -6.56
CA ALA A 182 -18.75 -4.08 -6.54
C ALA A 182 -19.15 -4.52 -5.12
N ALA A 183 -18.26 -5.21 -4.40
CA ALA A 183 -18.49 -5.64 -3.02
C ALA A 183 -18.78 -4.45 -2.09
N LEU A 184 -17.96 -3.41 -2.12
CA LEU A 184 -18.16 -2.19 -1.34
C LEU A 184 -19.49 -1.50 -1.67
N SER A 185 -19.81 -1.39 -2.96
CA SER A 185 -21.05 -0.76 -3.43
C SER A 185 -22.30 -1.56 -3.01
N ILE A 186 -22.22 -2.90 -3.01
CA ILE A 186 -23.30 -3.77 -2.53
C ILE A 186 -23.46 -3.65 -1.01
N ILE A 187 -22.35 -3.71 -0.25
CA ILE A 187 -22.36 -3.62 1.23
C ILE A 187 -22.99 -2.30 1.68
N TYR A 188 -22.64 -1.20 1.01
CA TYR A 188 -23.04 0.15 1.40
C TYR A 188 -24.16 0.74 0.51
N ARG A 189 -24.84 -0.05 -0.33
CA ARG A 189 -25.85 0.42 -1.30
C ARG A 189 -26.88 1.38 -0.71
N ARG A 190 -27.30 1.16 0.54
CA ARG A 190 -28.28 2.04 1.23
C ARG A 190 -27.68 3.40 1.61
N SER A 191 -26.39 3.48 1.88
CA SER A 191 -25.68 4.71 2.20
C SER A 191 -25.25 5.50 0.95
N LEU A 192 -25.29 4.87 -0.22
CA LEU A 192 -24.87 5.47 -1.50
C LEU A 192 -26.03 6.12 -2.25
N THR A 193 -27.26 5.99 -1.74
CA THR A 193 -28.46 6.65 -2.28
C THR A 193 -28.65 8.01 -1.64
N GLY A 194 -29.22 8.95 -2.41
CA GLY A 194 -29.56 10.27 -1.89
C GLY A 194 -28.69 11.41 -2.45
N ARG A 195 -28.82 12.56 -1.80
CA ARG A 195 -28.12 13.81 -2.17
C ARG A 195 -27.41 14.38 -0.95
N TYR A 196 -26.37 15.16 -1.22
CA TYR A 196 -25.65 15.96 -0.23
C TYR A 196 -25.60 17.43 -0.66
N THR A 197 -25.34 18.31 0.30
CA THR A 197 -25.13 19.73 0.02
C THR A 197 -23.68 19.97 -0.34
N VAL A 198 -23.45 20.60 -1.48
CA VAL A 198 -22.10 20.99 -1.92
C VAL A 198 -21.60 22.10 -1.01
N THR A 199 -20.50 21.89 -0.35
CA THR A 199 -19.83 22.89 0.51
C THR A 199 -18.82 23.70 -0.27
N ALA A 200 -18.51 24.91 0.22
CA ALA A 200 -17.50 25.78 -0.38
C ALA A 200 -16.14 25.04 -0.49
N PRO A 201 -15.34 25.38 -1.52
CA PRO A 201 -13.98 24.85 -1.67
C PRO A 201 -13.15 25.06 -0.40
N ALA A 202 -12.17 24.17 -0.17
CA ALA A 202 -11.25 24.32 0.95
C ALA A 202 -10.36 25.55 0.73
N GLU A 203 -10.16 26.33 1.79
CA GLU A 203 -9.19 27.42 1.77
C GLU A 203 -7.77 26.86 1.67
N VAL A 204 -6.97 27.47 0.79
CA VAL A 204 -5.58 27.11 0.56
C VAL A 204 -4.70 28.06 1.34
N ALA A 205 -3.98 27.57 2.33
CA ALA A 205 -3.12 28.37 3.19
C ALA A 205 -1.90 28.97 2.47
N ASP A 206 -1.37 28.26 1.45
CA ASP A 206 -0.20 28.67 0.67
C ASP A 206 -0.34 28.22 -0.78
N ARG A 207 -0.82 29.12 -1.65
CA ARG A 207 -1.01 28.82 -3.08
C ARG A 207 0.27 28.44 -3.82
N PRO A 208 1.42 29.10 -3.65
CA PRO A 208 2.67 28.69 -4.28
C PRO A 208 3.09 27.25 -3.91
N LEU A 209 3.01 26.87 -2.63
CA LEU A 209 3.31 25.49 -2.23
C LEU A 209 2.32 24.49 -2.81
N LEU A 210 1.04 24.83 -2.89
CA LEU A 210 0.05 24.00 -3.56
C LEU A 210 0.40 23.79 -5.04
N ILE A 211 0.76 24.86 -5.76
CA ILE A 211 1.12 24.78 -7.20
C ILE A 211 2.35 23.90 -7.38
N VAL A 212 3.41 24.12 -6.60
CA VAL A 212 4.62 23.26 -6.64
C VAL A 212 4.26 21.81 -6.33
N GLY A 213 3.45 21.56 -5.30
CA GLY A 213 2.98 20.22 -4.96
C GLY A 213 2.21 19.55 -6.09
N MET A 214 1.28 20.27 -6.73
CA MET A 214 0.52 19.74 -7.87
C MET A 214 1.41 19.43 -9.08
N ILE A 215 2.39 20.30 -9.39
CA ILE A 215 3.35 20.09 -10.49
C ILE A 215 4.22 18.86 -10.19
N VAL A 216 4.80 18.78 -8.99
CA VAL A 216 5.66 17.66 -8.59
C VAL A 216 4.89 16.34 -8.63
N VAL A 217 3.71 16.26 -8.04
CA VAL A 217 2.87 15.05 -8.06
C VAL A 217 2.42 14.71 -9.48
N GLY A 218 2.05 15.71 -10.29
CA GLY A 218 1.63 15.51 -11.67
C GLY A 218 2.76 15.00 -12.58
N LEU A 219 4.01 15.45 -12.37
CA LEU A 219 5.18 15.01 -13.12
C LEU A 219 5.72 13.67 -12.61
N LEU A 220 5.56 13.38 -11.32
CA LEU A 220 6.03 12.12 -10.73
C LEU A 220 5.45 10.91 -11.46
N VAL A 221 4.15 10.94 -11.76
CA VAL A 221 3.43 9.85 -12.44
C VAL A 221 4.05 9.48 -13.80
N PRO A 222 4.14 10.38 -14.78
CA PRO A 222 4.74 10.03 -16.08
C PRO A 222 6.22 9.67 -15.98
N LEU A 223 6.97 10.25 -15.05
CA LEU A 223 8.37 9.93 -14.84
C LEU A 223 8.56 8.52 -14.26
N LEU A 224 7.71 8.06 -13.35
CA LEU A 224 7.76 6.69 -12.82
C LEU A 224 7.41 5.63 -13.87
N ILE A 225 6.61 5.97 -14.88
CA ILE A 225 6.23 5.08 -15.98
C ILE A 225 7.25 5.11 -17.12
N SER A 226 8.07 6.16 -17.23
CA SER A 226 9.00 6.37 -18.35
C SER A 226 10.19 5.40 -18.41
N GLY A 227 10.38 4.58 -17.36
CA GLY A 227 11.56 3.71 -17.23
C GLY A 227 12.76 4.38 -16.59
N ALA A 228 12.63 5.62 -16.09
CA ALA A 228 13.67 6.25 -15.29
C ALA A 228 13.81 5.54 -13.94
N ASP A 229 15.02 5.60 -13.35
CA ASP A 229 15.26 5.03 -12.02
C ASP A 229 14.30 5.62 -10.99
N VAL A 230 13.47 4.75 -10.39
CA VAL A 230 12.40 5.15 -9.48
C VAL A 230 12.90 5.86 -8.22
N ALA A 231 14.10 5.48 -7.73
CA ALA A 231 14.71 6.10 -6.55
C ALA A 231 15.20 7.52 -6.88
N ILE A 232 15.79 7.72 -8.06
CA ILE A 232 16.24 9.03 -8.53
C ILE A 232 15.05 9.95 -8.77
N VAL A 233 14.00 9.47 -9.41
CA VAL A 233 12.77 10.23 -9.67
C VAL A 233 12.11 10.66 -8.37
N ALA A 234 11.88 9.72 -7.45
CA ALA A 234 11.24 10.02 -6.16
C ALA A 234 12.12 10.91 -5.26
N GLY A 235 13.44 10.66 -5.25
CA GLY A 235 14.42 11.48 -4.52
C GLY A 235 14.47 12.92 -5.04
N GLY A 236 14.51 13.11 -6.36
CA GLY A 236 14.49 14.43 -7.01
C GLY A 236 13.19 15.18 -6.69
N ALA A 237 12.05 14.52 -6.79
CA ALA A 237 10.74 15.08 -6.44
C ALA A 237 10.68 15.50 -4.96
N ALA A 238 11.20 14.66 -4.06
CA ALA A 238 11.31 14.97 -2.63
C ALA A 238 12.19 16.20 -2.38
N LEU A 239 13.35 16.29 -3.02
CA LEU A 239 14.28 17.43 -2.90
C LEU A 239 13.62 18.75 -3.35
N VAL A 240 12.89 18.75 -4.47
CA VAL A 240 12.16 19.94 -4.95
C VAL A 240 11.14 20.41 -3.90
N LEU A 241 10.33 19.50 -3.34
CA LEU A 241 9.37 19.87 -2.31
C LEU A 241 10.05 20.30 -1.01
N LEU A 242 11.08 19.61 -0.56
CA LEU A 242 11.86 20.01 0.63
C LEU A 242 12.42 21.42 0.47
N ALA A 243 12.99 21.75 -0.69
CA ALA A 243 13.50 23.11 -0.98
C ALA A 243 12.40 24.16 -0.95
N ALA A 244 11.24 23.87 -1.59
CA ALA A 244 10.10 24.78 -1.57
C ALA A 244 9.57 25.02 -0.15
N PHE A 245 9.48 23.98 0.68
CA PHE A 245 9.05 24.09 2.07
C PHE A 245 10.11 24.76 2.95
N ALA A 246 11.41 24.55 2.71
CA ALA A 246 12.50 25.22 3.43
C ALA A 246 12.45 26.74 3.25
N ILE A 247 12.07 27.20 2.05
CA ILE A 247 11.96 28.64 1.76
C ILE A 247 10.67 29.24 2.38
N ARG A 248 9.54 28.51 2.30
CA ARG A 248 8.24 29.10 2.63
C ARG A 248 7.68 28.71 4.00
N ARG A 249 7.94 27.50 4.46
CA ARG A 249 7.41 26.96 5.71
C ARG A 249 8.44 26.07 6.43
N PRO A 250 9.64 26.58 6.79
CA PRO A 250 10.74 25.76 7.33
C PRO A 250 10.35 25.03 8.62
N ARG A 251 9.44 25.59 9.42
CA ARG A 251 9.00 24.97 10.69
C ARG A 251 8.24 23.65 10.52
N VAL A 252 7.78 23.35 9.31
CA VAL A 252 7.10 22.08 8.98
C VAL A 252 8.10 20.96 8.77
N LEU A 253 9.31 21.30 8.35
CA LEU A 253 10.38 20.34 8.12
C LEU A 253 10.90 19.78 9.44
N SER A 254 10.65 18.50 9.65
CA SER A 254 11.10 17.79 10.85
C SER A 254 11.55 16.37 10.51
N PRO A 255 12.39 15.73 11.32
CA PRO A 255 12.80 14.34 11.14
C PRO A 255 11.64 13.34 11.06
N SER A 256 10.43 13.73 11.49
CA SER A 256 9.23 12.90 11.41
C SER A 256 8.70 12.69 9.99
N LEU A 257 9.14 13.49 9.01
CA LEU A 257 8.87 13.29 7.58
C LEU A 257 9.52 12.01 7.06
N VAL A 258 10.63 11.58 7.66
CA VAL A 258 11.31 10.33 7.30
C VAL A 258 10.58 9.15 7.94
N PRO A 259 10.16 8.15 7.15
CA PRO A 259 9.44 6.98 7.64
C PRO A 259 10.40 5.94 8.28
N TRP A 260 11.20 6.37 9.27
CA TRP A 260 12.26 5.57 9.91
C TRP A 260 11.81 4.15 10.27
N ARG A 261 10.59 4.03 10.79
CA ARG A 261 10.06 2.72 11.23
C ARG A 261 9.86 1.78 10.06
N THR A 262 9.29 2.28 8.96
CA THR A 262 9.06 1.48 7.75
C THR A 262 10.40 1.07 7.13
N LEU A 263 11.36 1.99 7.08
CA LEU A 263 12.68 1.69 6.53
C LEU A 263 13.44 0.66 7.38
N VAL A 264 13.48 0.85 8.71
CA VAL A 264 14.14 -0.10 9.64
C VAL A 264 13.42 -1.45 9.61
N PHE A 265 12.10 -1.47 9.62
CA PHE A 265 11.29 -2.69 9.53
C PHE A 265 11.62 -3.47 8.25
N ALA A 266 11.56 -2.81 7.08
CA ALA A 266 11.84 -3.44 5.79
C ALA A 266 13.28 -3.93 5.71
N ALA A 267 14.27 -3.08 6.05
CA ALA A 267 15.68 -3.47 6.04
C ALA A 267 15.97 -4.69 6.95
N SER A 268 15.35 -4.71 8.15
CA SER A 268 15.50 -5.84 9.08
C SER A 268 14.92 -7.12 8.48
N LEU A 269 13.77 -7.05 7.84
CA LEU A 269 13.14 -8.20 7.20
C LEU A 269 13.98 -8.74 6.05
N PHE A 270 14.55 -7.87 5.21
CA PHE A 270 15.45 -8.30 4.12
C PHE A 270 16.61 -9.14 4.67
N VAL A 271 17.27 -8.65 5.71
CA VAL A 271 18.40 -9.38 6.34
C VAL A 271 17.97 -10.71 6.95
N LEU A 272 16.84 -10.74 7.67
CA LEU A 272 16.36 -11.95 8.32
C LEU A 272 15.91 -13.03 7.34
N VAL A 273 15.24 -12.62 6.25
CA VAL A 273 14.80 -13.56 5.22
C VAL A 273 16.01 -14.08 4.43
N GLU A 274 16.98 -13.23 4.10
CA GLU A 274 18.23 -13.65 3.46
C GLU A 274 18.95 -14.71 4.31
N ALA A 275 19.05 -14.50 5.62
CA ALA A 275 19.61 -15.49 6.53
C ALA A 275 18.82 -16.80 6.55
N ALA A 276 17.49 -16.72 6.53
CA ALA A 276 16.62 -17.91 6.49
C ALA A 276 16.81 -18.70 5.18
N HIS A 277 16.93 -18.01 4.04
CA HIS A 277 17.21 -18.64 2.74
C HIS A 277 18.58 -19.31 2.72
N ALA A 278 19.62 -18.63 3.21
CA ALA A 278 20.97 -19.21 3.31
C ALA A 278 21.02 -20.49 4.15
N HIS A 279 20.05 -20.70 5.05
CA HIS A 279 19.95 -21.90 5.90
C HIS A 279 18.87 -22.89 5.45
N GLY A 280 18.44 -22.85 4.17
CA GLY A 280 17.60 -23.88 3.54
C GLY A 280 16.09 -23.72 3.77
N PHE A 281 15.62 -22.59 4.29
CA PHE A 281 14.18 -22.34 4.47
C PHE A 281 13.41 -22.39 3.15
N GLY A 282 14.03 -21.95 2.03
CA GLY A 282 13.45 -21.98 0.69
C GLY A 282 13.08 -23.42 0.22
N THR A 283 13.88 -24.43 0.57
CA THR A 283 13.61 -25.82 0.18
C THR A 283 12.39 -26.41 0.86
N LEU A 284 12.11 -26.01 2.11
CA LEU A 284 10.91 -26.42 2.84
C LEU A 284 9.64 -25.83 2.19
N LEU A 285 9.72 -24.59 1.74
CA LEU A 285 8.58 -23.91 1.11
C LEU A 285 8.32 -24.45 -0.30
N ALA A 286 9.37 -24.80 -1.05
CA ALA A 286 9.24 -25.38 -2.38
C ALA A 286 8.41 -26.66 -2.38
N SER A 287 8.56 -27.50 -1.35
CA SER A 287 7.79 -28.76 -1.23
C SER A 287 6.28 -28.53 -1.04
N ALA A 288 5.89 -27.37 -0.49
CA ALA A 288 4.49 -27.04 -0.20
C ALA A 288 3.72 -26.36 -1.35
N SER A 289 4.45 -25.87 -2.39
CA SER A 289 3.85 -24.96 -3.38
C SER A 289 3.74 -25.52 -4.79
N GLY A 290 4.11 -26.82 -4.99
CA GLY A 290 4.11 -27.43 -6.33
C GLY A 290 5.08 -26.74 -7.29
N THR A 291 5.19 -27.24 -8.53
CA THR A 291 6.13 -26.71 -9.54
C THR A 291 5.45 -26.31 -10.85
N GLY A 292 4.12 -26.53 -10.98
CA GLY A 292 3.38 -26.28 -12.22
C GLY A 292 2.96 -24.82 -12.41
N GLU A 293 2.50 -24.54 -13.63
CA GLU A 293 1.88 -23.26 -14.05
C GLU A 293 0.41 -23.44 -14.47
N ASP A 294 -0.14 -24.62 -14.24
CA ASP A 294 -1.58 -24.81 -14.40
C ASP A 294 -2.37 -24.05 -13.34
N LEU A 295 -3.66 -23.83 -13.60
CA LEU A 295 -4.52 -23.05 -12.71
C LEU A 295 -4.51 -23.57 -11.26
N GLY A 296 -4.45 -24.89 -11.06
CA GLY A 296 -4.42 -25.49 -9.73
C GLY A 296 -3.14 -25.14 -8.97
N SER A 297 -1.99 -25.25 -9.64
CA SER A 297 -0.68 -24.89 -9.11
C SER A 297 -0.57 -23.39 -8.78
N LEU A 298 -1.09 -22.51 -9.64
CA LEU A 298 -1.13 -21.07 -9.41
C LEU A 298 -2.05 -20.71 -8.23
N LEU A 299 -3.20 -21.35 -8.12
CA LEU A 299 -4.11 -21.18 -6.97
C LEU A 299 -3.43 -21.63 -5.67
N GLN A 300 -2.64 -22.70 -5.69
CA GLN A 300 -1.88 -23.17 -4.55
C GLN A 300 -0.82 -22.14 -4.12
N VAL A 301 -0.04 -21.58 -5.06
CA VAL A 301 0.93 -20.50 -4.77
C VAL A 301 0.23 -19.29 -4.17
N ALA A 302 -0.88 -18.86 -4.75
CA ALA A 302 -1.65 -17.72 -4.22
C ALA A 302 -2.22 -18.01 -2.83
N ALA A 303 -2.72 -19.23 -2.57
CA ALA A 303 -3.23 -19.63 -1.27
C ALA A 303 -2.12 -19.66 -0.20
N VAL A 304 -0.94 -20.19 -0.53
CA VAL A 304 0.22 -20.18 0.36
C VAL A 304 0.65 -18.75 0.66
N GLY A 305 0.70 -17.88 -0.36
CA GLY A 305 0.96 -16.44 -0.20
C GLY A 305 -0.06 -15.76 0.70
N ALA A 306 -1.36 -16.04 0.49
CA ALA A 306 -2.46 -15.50 1.28
C ALA A 306 -2.39 -15.93 2.76
N LEU A 307 -2.12 -17.19 3.02
CA LEU A 307 -1.93 -17.72 4.37
C LEU A 307 -0.70 -17.10 5.05
N GLY A 308 0.43 -17.04 4.33
CA GLY A 308 1.66 -16.42 4.82
C GLY A 308 1.45 -14.95 5.19
N ALA A 309 0.84 -14.15 4.30
CA ALA A 309 0.57 -12.74 4.57
C ALA A 309 -0.31 -12.55 5.81
N ASN A 310 -1.34 -13.37 5.99
CA ASN A 310 -2.21 -13.29 7.15
C ASN A 310 -1.59 -13.88 8.44
N ALA A 311 -0.59 -14.75 8.33
CA ALA A 311 0.14 -15.28 9.48
C ALA A 311 1.16 -14.26 10.03
N VAL A 312 1.95 -13.62 9.15
CA VAL A 312 3.06 -12.76 9.58
C VAL A 312 2.95 -11.32 9.09
N ASN A 313 2.76 -11.07 7.81
CA ASN A 313 2.58 -9.80 7.09
C ASN A 313 2.89 -10.05 5.61
N ASN A 314 2.40 -9.19 4.70
CA ASN A 314 2.60 -9.37 3.26
C ASN A 314 4.07 -9.34 2.83
N LEU A 315 4.86 -8.38 3.32
CA LEU A 315 6.26 -8.25 2.91
C LEU A 315 7.12 -9.44 3.34
N PRO A 316 7.19 -9.84 4.64
CA PRO A 316 7.96 -11.02 5.02
C PRO A 316 7.44 -12.31 4.37
N ALA A 317 6.13 -12.47 4.18
CA ALA A 317 5.58 -13.64 3.50
C ALA A 317 6.02 -13.67 2.03
N PHE A 318 5.97 -12.53 1.32
CA PHE A 318 6.46 -12.41 -0.04
C PHE A 318 7.93 -12.80 -0.14
N LEU A 319 8.79 -12.16 0.66
CA LEU A 319 10.24 -12.42 0.64
C LEU A 319 10.56 -13.90 0.92
N ALA A 320 9.89 -14.49 1.91
CA ALA A 320 10.08 -15.90 2.26
C ALA A 320 9.66 -16.84 1.11
N LEU A 321 8.63 -16.49 0.36
CA LEU A 321 8.04 -17.30 -0.70
C LEU A 321 8.57 -16.99 -2.12
N THR A 322 9.38 -15.93 -2.30
CA THR A 322 9.96 -15.59 -3.61
C THR A 322 10.64 -16.77 -4.31
N PRO A 323 11.43 -17.63 -3.63
CA PRO A 323 12.11 -18.76 -4.30
C PRO A 323 11.19 -19.80 -4.93
N ILE A 324 9.90 -19.83 -4.57
CA ILE A 324 8.93 -20.77 -5.19
C ILE A 324 8.21 -20.17 -6.39
N ALA A 325 8.49 -18.91 -6.73
CA ALA A 325 7.80 -18.13 -7.75
C ALA A 325 8.77 -17.63 -8.83
N GLU A 326 9.55 -18.56 -9.40
CA GLU A 326 10.64 -18.25 -10.34
C GLU A 326 10.15 -17.79 -11.74
N SER A 327 8.90 -18.07 -12.10
CA SER A 327 8.34 -17.65 -13.39
C SER A 327 7.38 -16.46 -13.22
N PRO A 328 7.14 -15.65 -14.27
CA PRO A 328 6.20 -14.53 -14.23
C PRO A 328 4.80 -14.92 -13.76
N LEU A 329 4.27 -16.08 -14.22
CA LEU A 329 2.94 -16.54 -13.80
C LEU A 329 2.89 -16.92 -12.33
N ARG A 330 3.89 -17.63 -11.82
CA ARG A 330 3.98 -18.00 -10.40
C ARG A 330 4.23 -16.78 -9.53
N MET A 331 5.07 -15.86 -9.98
CA MET A 331 5.30 -14.57 -9.29
C MET A 331 4.00 -13.74 -9.23
N GLY A 332 3.25 -13.67 -10.33
CA GLY A 332 1.94 -13.04 -10.37
C GLY A 332 0.95 -13.67 -9.39
N ALA A 333 0.89 -15.00 -9.32
CA ALA A 333 0.05 -15.73 -8.38
C ALA A 333 0.46 -15.47 -6.92
N LEU A 334 1.77 -15.42 -6.63
CA LEU A 334 2.28 -15.06 -5.31
C LEU A 334 1.89 -13.64 -4.92
N LEU A 335 2.09 -12.67 -5.81
CA LEU A 335 1.70 -11.27 -5.59
C LEU A 335 0.19 -11.12 -5.35
N ILE A 336 -0.65 -11.84 -6.10
CA ILE A 336 -2.10 -11.90 -5.85
C ILE A 336 -2.38 -12.38 -4.43
N GLY A 337 -1.76 -13.47 -4.01
CA GLY A 337 -1.94 -14.01 -2.66
C GLY A 337 -1.52 -13.05 -1.57
N VAL A 338 -0.28 -12.55 -1.62
CA VAL A 338 0.28 -11.72 -0.54
C VAL A 338 -0.27 -10.30 -0.49
N ASN A 339 -0.75 -9.74 -1.61
CA ASN A 339 -1.23 -8.36 -1.66
C ASN A 339 -2.75 -8.23 -1.54
N LEU A 340 -3.53 -9.21 -2.01
CA LEU A 340 -4.99 -9.12 -1.95
C LEU A 340 -5.58 -9.77 -0.68
N ALA A 341 -4.92 -10.77 -0.10
CA ALA A 341 -5.38 -11.41 1.12
C ALA A 341 -5.24 -10.59 2.42
N PRO A 342 -4.42 -9.55 2.53
CA PRO A 342 -4.34 -8.64 3.70
C PRO A 342 -5.64 -7.92 4.07
N LEU A 343 -6.72 -8.19 3.41
CA LEU A 343 -8.07 -7.73 3.76
C LEU A 343 -8.68 -8.51 4.93
N ILE A 344 -8.07 -9.63 5.38
CA ILE A 344 -8.61 -10.49 6.43
C ILE A 344 -8.11 -10.08 7.81
N SER A 345 -6.79 -10.10 8.01
CA SER A 345 -6.21 -9.81 9.34
C SER A 345 -5.61 -8.40 9.42
N PRO A 346 -5.65 -7.77 10.62
CA PRO A 346 -5.14 -6.41 10.80
C PRO A 346 -3.65 -6.25 10.52
N TRP A 347 -2.87 -7.29 10.83
CA TRP A 347 -1.40 -7.28 10.73
C TRP A 347 -0.89 -7.76 9.37
N ALA A 348 -1.76 -8.28 8.51
CA ALA A 348 -1.37 -8.79 7.20
C ALA A 348 -0.80 -7.71 6.26
N SER A 349 -1.12 -6.44 6.50
CA SER A 349 -0.53 -5.29 5.81
C SER A 349 -0.26 -4.15 6.78
N LEU A 350 0.91 -3.53 6.67
CA LEU A 350 1.24 -2.33 7.45
C LEU A 350 0.26 -1.20 7.15
N ALA A 351 -0.14 -1.05 5.90
CA ALA A 351 -1.16 -0.08 5.48
C ALA A 351 -2.47 -0.23 6.26
N THR A 352 -2.93 -1.45 6.51
CA THR A 352 -4.14 -1.70 7.30
C THR A 352 -4.02 -1.24 8.74
N LEU A 353 -2.86 -1.44 9.37
CA LEU A 353 -2.60 -0.96 10.72
C LEU A 353 -2.54 0.58 10.79
N LEU A 354 -1.86 1.20 9.82
CA LEU A 354 -1.75 2.65 9.72
C LEU A 354 -3.12 3.30 9.44
N TRP A 355 -3.89 2.72 8.53
CA TRP A 355 -5.26 3.13 8.24
C TRP A 355 -6.13 3.12 9.50
N HIS A 356 -6.13 2.02 10.25
CA HIS A 356 -6.92 1.91 11.48
C HIS A 356 -6.48 2.93 12.54
N GLN A 357 -5.17 3.21 12.64
CA GLN A 357 -4.66 4.24 13.53
C GLN A 357 -5.19 5.63 13.14
N ARG A 358 -5.24 5.93 11.82
CA ARG A 358 -5.83 7.19 11.32
C ARG A 358 -7.33 7.27 11.60
N LEU A 359 -8.08 6.19 11.42
CA LEU A 359 -9.50 6.16 11.77
C LEU A 359 -9.75 6.44 13.24
N THR A 360 -9.02 5.75 14.13
CA THR A 360 -9.15 5.96 15.58
C THR A 360 -8.84 7.40 15.98
N SER A 361 -7.85 8.04 15.33
CA SER A 361 -7.53 9.46 15.60
C SER A 361 -8.60 10.43 15.08
N LEU A 362 -9.53 9.95 14.27
CA LEU A 362 -10.64 10.71 13.71
C LEU A 362 -12.00 10.30 14.31
N ASP A 363 -12.01 9.54 15.41
CA ASP A 363 -13.22 9.02 16.05
C ASP A 363 -14.14 8.26 15.05
N VAL A 364 -13.54 7.43 14.21
CA VAL A 364 -14.25 6.49 13.32
C VAL A 364 -13.87 5.08 13.71
N ASP A 365 -14.84 4.33 14.25
CA ASP A 365 -14.61 2.99 14.72
C ASP A 365 -15.09 1.92 13.73
N ILE A 366 -14.25 0.91 13.53
CA ILE A 366 -14.63 -0.35 12.90
C ILE A 366 -14.07 -1.51 13.73
N SER A 367 -14.93 -2.45 14.09
CA SER A 367 -14.45 -3.62 14.81
C SER A 367 -13.64 -4.54 13.89
N TRP A 368 -12.53 -5.08 14.41
CA TRP A 368 -11.70 -6.02 13.67
C TRP A 368 -12.44 -7.29 13.24
N ARG A 369 -13.43 -7.74 14.05
CA ARG A 369 -14.30 -8.86 13.68
C ARG A 369 -15.12 -8.56 12.42
N ARG A 370 -15.66 -7.33 12.31
CA ARG A 370 -16.42 -6.90 11.13
C ARG A 370 -15.50 -6.78 9.92
N TYR A 371 -14.33 -6.18 10.09
CA TYR A 371 -13.30 -6.07 9.05
C TYR A 371 -12.92 -7.46 8.51
N ALA A 372 -12.53 -8.37 9.40
CA ALA A 372 -12.09 -9.72 9.04
C ALA A 372 -13.21 -10.54 8.35
N ARG A 373 -14.45 -10.45 8.82
CA ARG A 373 -15.58 -11.16 8.18
C ARG A 373 -15.81 -10.71 6.75
N PHE A 374 -15.88 -9.40 6.51
CA PHE A 374 -16.07 -8.87 5.18
C PHE A 374 -14.85 -9.12 4.28
N GLY A 375 -13.65 -8.97 4.83
CA GLY A 375 -12.40 -9.26 4.13
C GLY A 375 -12.32 -10.73 3.72
N LEU A 376 -12.62 -11.67 4.63
CA LEU A 376 -12.61 -13.11 4.33
C LEU A 376 -13.59 -13.46 3.21
N LEU A 377 -14.82 -12.98 3.29
CA LEU A 377 -15.83 -13.23 2.25
C LEU A 377 -15.41 -12.67 0.89
N LEU A 378 -14.73 -11.50 0.89
CA LEU A 378 -14.21 -10.93 -0.34
C LEU A 378 -13.04 -11.74 -0.88
N VAL A 379 -12.06 -12.08 -0.05
CA VAL A 379 -10.80 -12.77 -0.46
C VAL A 379 -11.07 -14.14 -1.05
N ILE A 380 -12.06 -14.88 -0.53
CA ILE A 380 -12.46 -16.20 -1.06
C ILE A 380 -12.90 -16.11 -2.54
N VAL A 381 -13.48 -14.99 -2.96
CA VAL A 381 -13.88 -14.75 -4.36
C VAL A 381 -12.77 -14.05 -5.12
N LEU A 382 -12.12 -13.08 -4.49
CA LEU A 382 -11.15 -12.17 -5.11
C LEU A 382 -9.90 -12.90 -5.60
N VAL A 383 -9.26 -13.69 -4.72
CA VAL A 383 -8.00 -14.36 -5.05
C VAL A 383 -8.17 -15.36 -6.18
N PRO A 384 -9.15 -16.31 -6.17
CA PRO A 384 -9.33 -17.22 -7.28
C PRO A 384 -9.71 -16.51 -8.59
N ALA A 385 -10.52 -15.46 -8.55
CA ALA A 385 -10.89 -14.72 -9.75
C ALA A 385 -9.68 -14.00 -10.37
N CYS A 386 -8.80 -13.42 -9.54
CA CYS A 386 -7.58 -12.78 -10.02
C CYS A 386 -6.55 -13.77 -10.54
N VAL A 387 -6.40 -14.94 -9.92
CA VAL A 387 -5.52 -16.02 -10.44
C VAL A 387 -6.06 -16.55 -11.78
N LEU A 388 -7.37 -16.72 -11.92
CA LEU A 388 -7.98 -17.09 -13.20
C LEU A 388 -7.72 -16.02 -14.26
N ALA A 389 -7.90 -14.74 -13.92
CA ALA A 389 -7.60 -13.63 -14.83
C ALA A 389 -6.12 -13.59 -15.25
N LEU A 390 -5.19 -13.90 -14.33
CA LEU A 390 -3.76 -14.03 -14.63
C LEU A 390 -3.48 -15.20 -15.58
N TRP A 391 -4.14 -16.33 -15.37
CA TRP A 391 -3.89 -17.55 -16.13
C TRP A 391 -4.39 -17.48 -17.58
N VAL A 392 -5.43 -16.67 -17.85
CA VAL A 392 -6.04 -16.53 -19.18
C VAL A 392 -5.56 -15.30 -19.97
N SER A 393 -4.80 -14.38 -19.35
CA SER A 393 -4.27 -13.18 -20.01
C SER A 393 -2.87 -13.40 -20.55
#